data_796753ba054b80e744d59e8af9d2fa66
#
_entry.id   796753ba054b80e744d59e8af9d2fa66
#
_cell.length_a   1.000
_cell.length_b   1.000
_cell.length_c   1.000
_cell.angle_alpha   90.00
_cell.angle_beta   90.00
_cell.angle_gamma   90.00
#
_symmetry.space_group_name_H-M   'P 1'
#
loop_
_entity.id
_entity.type
_entity.pdbx_description
1 polymer ?
#
loop_
_entity_poly.entity_id
_entity_poly.type
_entity_poly.pdbx_seq_one_letter_code
_entity_poly.pdbx_strand_id
1 'polypeptide(L)'
;MASLSRQLAQWVVGLRHQDLPAAVVDRAKGVTLHGLASVLLGSEAPGGRQAVKLITEEEAGVRDGATIMVSGARVTKGGAAFANAEMAMAGGKWDTFRMLTHPGTSIIPGAFVAAETAGASGRDFITGIAAGYEVMERLAADFIPTVMARGFHAGVVFGIFGPAVAAAKMMRFTEDQVNSTIALCASLAAGNLEGPRSGGRALREGGAVRNAMLAVALARQGHVGGETVLEGDAGFYHAYAGNNQGRLTYSFVGDTQTSLDRITAALGKDWMFLETLYRIYSTAGYNIAHVDVTAKLCEEHNIAYKDVDRVEAVVNWLETQYPSPAFPSRREDAEPRPGSTPYYTAYGVVRRGFPVLRSQVDPSGADDPPEVLDLMKRVTLIPSHEMTLFGPRITIHTRDGRSYTKQSTGREIMWDFDEEARRIREVIPGIPIPAAQFEDIIATCRDLDRQDRADTLIQLTLRKA
;
A
#
# COMPACT_ATOMS: atom_id res chain seq x y z
N MET A 1 9.93 -19.16 -25.24
CA MET A 1 8.76 -18.73 -24.43
C MET A 1 8.64 -17.21 -24.57
N ALA A 2 7.45 -16.65 -24.47
CA ALA A 2 7.29 -15.20 -24.39
C ALA A 2 7.96 -14.65 -23.11
N SER A 3 8.50 -13.44 -23.16
CA SER A 3 9.09 -12.78 -22.00
C SER A 3 8.07 -12.59 -20.87
N LEU A 4 8.55 -12.35 -19.64
CA LEU A 4 7.66 -12.10 -18.50
C LEU A 4 6.78 -10.87 -18.73
N SER A 5 7.37 -9.78 -19.25
CA SER A 5 6.61 -8.56 -19.56
C SER A 5 5.54 -8.82 -20.64
N ARG A 6 5.84 -9.64 -21.64
CA ARG A 6 4.90 -10.04 -22.70
C ARG A 6 3.74 -10.88 -22.15
N GLN A 7 4.02 -11.85 -21.30
CA GLN A 7 2.98 -12.66 -20.64
C GLN A 7 2.05 -11.80 -19.77
N LEU A 8 2.61 -10.86 -19.01
CA LEU A 8 1.83 -9.87 -18.24
C LEU A 8 0.99 -9.00 -19.16
N ALA A 9 1.56 -8.51 -20.28
CA ALA A 9 0.84 -7.69 -21.25
C ALA A 9 -0.35 -8.42 -21.88
N GLN A 10 -0.17 -9.67 -22.28
CA GLN A 10 -1.24 -10.52 -22.80
C GLN A 10 -2.38 -10.67 -21.80
N TRP A 11 -2.05 -10.94 -20.55
CA TRP A 11 -3.04 -11.06 -19.49
C TRP A 11 -3.77 -9.74 -19.24
N VAL A 12 -3.05 -8.63 -19.14
CA VAL A 12 -3.64 -7.28 -18.91
C VAL A 12 -4.60 -6.93 -20.03
N VAL A 13 -4.23 -7.13 -21.28
CA VAL A 13 -5.10 -6.83 -22.43
C VAL A 13 -6.35 -7.71 -22.42
N GLY A 14 -6.19 -9.02 -22.13
CA GLY A 14 -7.28 -9.98 -22.11
C GLY A 14 -8.26 -9.83 -20.95
N LEU A 15 -7.85 -9.22 -19.83
CA LEU A 15 -8.67 -9.09 -18.61
C LEU A 15 -9.92 -8.23 -18.85
N ARG A 16 -11.09 -8.72 -18.45
CA ARG A 16 -12.36 -7.98 -18.54
C ARG A 16 -13.01 -7.91 -17.16
N HIS A 17 -13.82 -6.89 -16.95
CA HIS A 17 -14.53 -6.71 -15.67
C HIS A 17 -15.34 -7.96 -15.25
N GLN A 18 -15.99 -8.62 -16.19
CA GLN A 18 -16.77 -9.82 -15.92
C GLN A 18 -15.93 -11.05 -15.52
N ASP A 19 -14.63 -11.00 -15.73
CA ASP A 19 -13.70 -12.10 -15.38
C ASP A 19 -13.15 -11.91 -13.95
N LEU A 20 -13.45 -10.76 -13.30
CA LEU A 20 -13.00 -10.46 -11.95
C LEU A 20 -13.85 -11.20 -10.90
N PRO A 21 -13.23 -11.93 -9.96
CA PRO A 21 -13.94 -12.44 -8.79
C PRO A 21 -14.59 -11.31 -7.98
N ALA A 22 -15.73 -11.58 -7.36
CA ALA A 22 -16.43 -10.59 -6.52
C ALA A 22 -15.54 -10.00 -5.44
N ALA A 23 -14.67 -10.79 -4.81
CA ALA A 23 -13.72 -10.33 -3.80
C ALA A 23 -12.69 -9.33 -4.37
N VAL A 24 -12.28 -9.49 -5.63
CA VAL A 24 -11.35 -8.55 -6.31
C VAL A 24 -12.06 -7.23 -6.62
N VAL A 25 -13.31 -7.29 -7.05
CA VAL A 25 -14.15 -6.09 -7.26
C VAL A 25 -14.36 -5.34 -5.94
N ASP A 26 -14.68 -6.06 -4.87
CA ASP A 26 -14.83 -5.50 -3.53
C ASP A 26 -13.54 -4.83 -3.04
N ARG A 27 -12.39 -5.52 -3.18
CA ARG A 27 -11.07 -4.98 -2.83
C ARG A 27 -10.75 -3.72 -3.63
N ALA A 28 -11.02 -3.69 -4.94
CA ALA A 28 -10.79 -2.53 -5.79
C ALA A 28 -11.62 -1.31 -5.34
N LYS A 29 -12.87 -1.50 -4.95
CA LYS A 29 -13.71 -0.46 -4.36
C LYS A 29 -13.14 0.05 -3.05
N GLY A 30 -12.69 -0.85 -2.18
CA GLY A 30 -12.13 -0.51 -0.87
C GLY A 30 -10.81 0.25 -0.96
N VAL A 31 -9.84 -0.19 -1.78
CA VAL A 31 -8.58 0.55 -1.95
C VAL A 31 -8.81 1.93 -2.61
N THR A 32 -9.85 2.07 -3.43
CA THR A 32 -10.23 3.37 -4.00
C THR A 32 -10.69 4.32 -2.90
N LEU A 33 -11.60 3.89 -2.04
CA LEU A 33 -12.06 4.66 -0.88
C LEU A 33 -10.90 5.02 0.06
N HIS A 34 -10.07 4.03 0.38
CA HIS A 34 -8.91 4.19 1.26
C HIS A 34 -7.91 5.22 0.71
N GLY A 35 -7.58 5.12 -0.58
CA GLY A 35 -6.69 6.06 -1.27
C GLY A 35 -7.24 7.49 -1.29
N LEU A 36 -8.53 7.67 -1.58
CA LEU A 36 -9.20 8.98 -1.55
C LEU A 36 -9.19 9.61 -0.16
N ALA A 37 -9.44 8.83 0.89
CA ALA A 37 -9.34 9.31 2.27
C ALA A 37 -7.93 9.78 2.60
N SER A 38 -6.90 9.05 2.14
CA SER A 38 -5.50 9.45 2.33
C SER A 38 -5.16 10.74 1.57
N VAL A 39 -5.62 10.90 0.34
CA VAL A 39 -5.45 12.15 -0.44
C VAL A 39 -6.09 13.34 0.28
N LEU A 40 -7.32 13.18 0.77
CA LEU A 40 -8.05 14.23 1.50
C LEU A 40 -7.28 14.67 2.76
N LEU A 41 -6.85 13.72 3.59
CA LEU A 41 -6.04 14.02 4.78
C LEU A 41 -4.71 14.68 4.42
N GLY A 42 -4.04 14.15 3.38
CA GLY A 42 -2.73 14.63 2.98
C GLY A 42 -2.74 16.01 2.34
N SER A 43 -3.87 16.46 1.82
CA SER A 43 -4.02 17.83 1.32
C SER A 43 -3.83 18.88 2.42
N GLU A 44 -4.06 18.50 3.68
CA GLU A 44 -3.85 19.35 4.86
C GLU A 44 -2.43 19.21 5.45
N ALA A 45 -1.70 18.18 5.06
CA ALA A 45 -0.35 17.94 5.54
C ALA A 45 0.70 18.80 4.79
N PRO A 46 1.80 19.20 5.45
CA PRO A 46 2.82 20.05 4.80
C PRO A 46 3.35 19.50 3.46
N GLY A 47 3.63 18.20 3.38
CA GLY A 47 4.15 17.57 2.15
C GLY A 47 3.16 17.63 0.99
N GLY A 48 1.88 17.38 1.25
CA GLY A 48 0.83 17.50 0.24
C GLY A 48 0.64 18.93 -0.25
N ARG A 49 0.58 19.91 0.68
CA ARG A 49 0.49 21.34 0.33
C ARG A 49 1.68 21.82 -0.50
N GLN A 50 2.91 21.38 -0.15
CA GLN A 50 4.11 21.72 -0.91
C GLN A 50 4.07 21.18 -2.34
N ALA A 51 3.65 19.93 -2.51
CA ALA A 51 3.53 19.31 -3.82
C ALA A 51 2.46 20.00 -4.68
N VAL A 52 1.28 20.26 -4.12
CA VAL A 52 0.19 20.97 -4.82
C VAL A 52 0.65 22.37 -5.25
N LYS A 53 1.29 23.11 -4.33
CA LYS A 53 1.79 24.46 -4.63
C LYS A 53 2.81 24.43 -5.77
N LEU A 54 3.85 23.59 -5.66
CA LEU A 54 4.90 23.47 -6.68
C LEU A 54 4.30 23.18 -8.06
N ILE A 55 3.47 22.15 -8.14
CA ILE A 55 2.93 21.71 -9.45
C ILE A 55 1.94 22.75 -10.01
N THR A 56 1.18 23.42 -9.19
CA THR A 56 0.28 24.49 -9.64
C THR A 56 1.07 25.68 -10.18
N GLU A 57 2.18 26.06 -9.55
CA GLU A 57 3.03 27.17 -9.99
C GLU A 57 3.77 26.86 -11.31
N GLU A 58 4.28 25.63 -11.46
CA GLU A 58 5.14 25.25 -12.58
C GLU A 58 4.38 24.69 -13.81
N GLU A 59 3.21 24.08 -13.60
CA GLU A 59 2.59 23.24 -14.62
C GLU A 59 1.10 23.56 -14.90
N ALA A 60 0.56 24.66 -14.35
CA ALA A 60 -0.83 25.05 -14.60
C ALA A 60 -1.06 25.59 -16.03
N GLY A 61 -2.34 25.67 -16.43
CA GLY A 61 -2.76 26.28 -17.69
C GLY A 61 -2.65 25.39 -18.92
N VAL A 62 -2.39 24.10 -18.77
CA VAL A 62 -2.38 23.15 -19.89
C VAL A 62 -3.79 22.78 -20.34
N ARG A 63 -4.01 22.79 -21.65
CA ARG A 63 -5.31 22.51 -22.27
C ARG A 63 -5.76 21.05 -22.01
N ASP A 64 -4.88 20.09 -22.18
CA ASP A 64 -5.10 18.65 -22.07
C ASP A 64 -4.52 18.08 -20.76
N GLY A 65 -4.73 18.79 -19.67
CA GLY A 65 -4.24 18.41 -18.36
C GLY A 65 -5.13 17.43 -17.61
N ALA A 66 -4.76 17.19 -16.34
CA ALA A 66 -5.55 16.44 -15.39
C ALA A 66 -5.72 17.24 -14.10
N THR A 67 -6.64 16.79 -13.24
CA THR A 67 -7.04 17.51 -12.03
C THR A 67 -6.20 17.11 -10.82
N ILE A 68 -5.66 18.09 -10.10
CA ILE A 68 -5.20 17.88 -8.72
C ILE A 68 -6.46 17.81 -7.85
N MET A 69 -6.66 16.67 -7.20
CA MET A 69 -7.77 16.46 -6.27
C MET A 69 -7.77 17.53 -5.17
N VAL A 70 -8.90 17.74 -4.52
CA VAL A 70 -9.13 18.71 -3.46
C VAL A 70 -9.05 20.17 -3.92
N SER A 71 -7.98 20.54 -4.63
CA SER A 71 -7.79 21.93 -5.14
C SER A 71 -8.55 22.22 -6.43
N GLY A 72 -8.78 21.21 -7.27
CA GLY A 72 -9.38 21.37 -8.59
C GLY A 72 -8.46 21.97 -9.64
N ALA A 73 -7.20 22.27 -9.33
CA ALA A 73 -6.26 22.84 -10.27
C ALA A 73 -5.98 21.88 -11.43
N ARG A 74 -6.01 22.41 -12.67
CA ARG A 74 -5.68 21.64 -13.86
C ARG A 74 -4.23 21.91 -14.25
N VAL A 75 -3.46 20.81 -14.33
CA VAL A 75 -2.02 20.81 -14.56
C VAL A 75 -1.66 19.72 -15.59
N THR A 76 -0.39 19.52 -15.90
CA THR A 76 0.01 18.37 -16.73
C THR A 76 -0.42 17.04 -16.07
N LYS A 77 -0.63 15.99 -16.88
CA LYS A 77 -1.03 14.66 -16.38
C LYS A 77 0.00 14.10 -15.39
N GLY A 78 1.29 14.25 -15.70
CA GLY A 78 2.38 13.86 -14.81
C GLY A 78 2.42 14.67 -13.52
N GLY A 79 2.15 15.98 -13.61
CA GLY A 79 2.06 16.87 -12.44
C GLY A 79 0.88 16.54 -11.54
N ALA A 80 -0.32 16.32 -12.10
CA ALA A 80 -1.48 15.89 -11.33
C ALA A 80 -1.25 14.56 -10.63
N ALA A 81 -0.69 13.57 -11.33
CA ALA A 81 -0.34 12.27 -10.76
C ALA A 81 0.65 12.41 -9.60
N PHE A 82 1.70 13.23 -9.77
CA PHE A 82 2.68 13.54 -8.74
C PHE A 82 2.03 14.17 -7.49
N ALA A 83 1.30 15.27 -7.67
CA ALA A 83 0.71 16.01 -6.55
C ALA A 83 -0.31 15.17 -5.78
N ASN A 84 -1.16 14.41 -6.49
CA ASN A 84 -2.13 13.51 -5.88
C ASN A 84 -1.46 12.37 -5.11
N ALA A 85 -0.34 11.82 -5.60
CA ALA A 85 0.42 10.77 -4.91
C ALA A 85 1.15 11.31 -3.68
N GLU A 86 1.72 12.53 -3.74
CA GLU A 86 2.33 13.16 -2.57
C GLU A 86 1.28 13.48 -1.49
N MET A 87 0.06 13.88 -1.88
CA MET A 87 -1.05 13.98 -0.92
C MET A 87 -1.40 12.62 -0.32
N ALA A 88 -1.53 11.56 -1.14
CA ALA A 88 -1.81 10.21 -0.65
C ALA A 88 -0.75 9.74 0.36
N MET A 89 0.53 10.01 0.09
CA MET A 89 1.63 9.72 1.01
C MET A 89 1.58 10.55 2.28
N ALA A 90 1.29 11.84 2.17
CA ALA A 90 1.22 12.74 3.31
C ALA A 90 0.01 12.45 4.21
N GLY A 91 -1.04 11.84 3.69
CA GLY A 91 -2.24 11.44 4.44
C GLY A 91 -2.01 10.33 5.46
N GLY A 92 -1.00 9.50 5.25
CA GLY A 92 -0.58 8.49 6.23
C GLY A 92 -1.54 7.31 6.40
N LYS A 93 -2.63 7.27 5.62
CA LYS A 93 -3.54 6.12 5.54
C LYS A 93 -3.23 5.38 4.26
N TRP A 94 -2.43 4.35 4.38
CA TRP A 94 -1.92 3.61 3.23
C TRP A 94 -2.45 2.18 3.27
N ASP A 95 -2.84 1.66 2.13
CA ASP A 95 -2.90 0.22 2.01
C ASP A 95 -1.50 -0.37 2.13
N THR A 96 -1.41 -1.65 2.34
CA THR A 96 -0.12 -2.30 2.53
C THR A 96 -0.16 -3.70 1.93
N PHE A 97 0.77 -3.95 1.02
CA PHE A 97 1.10 -5.27 0.55
C PHE A 97 2.44 -5.68 1.17
N ARG A 98 2.41 -6.73 2.00
CA ARG A 98 3.59 -7.23 2.72
C ARG A 98 4.33 -6.11 3.48
N MET A 99 5.61 -5.86 3.23
CA MET A 99 6.42 -4.90 3.96
C MET A 99 6.90 -3.76 3.05
N LEU A 100 6.79 -2.52 3.53
CA LEU A 100 7.26 -1.29 2.84
C LEU A 100 6.74 -1.11 1.40
N THR A 101 5.64 -1.73 1.05
CA THR A 101 4.94 -1.48 -0.21
C THR A 101 3.53 -0.98 0.09
N HIS A 102 3.20 0.17 -0.49
CA HIS A 102 1.93 0.88 -0.29
C HIS A 102 1.32 1.15 -1.67
N PRO A 103 0.75 0.11 -2.34
CA PRO A 103 0.36 0.20 -3.75
C PRO A 103 -0.59 1.36 -4.05
N GLY A 104 -1.59 1.56 -3.19
CA GLY A 104 -2.62 2.58 -3.39
C GLY A 104 -2.11 4.01 -3.39
N THR A 105 -0.98 4.30 -2.74
CA THR A 105 -0.39 5.66 -2.76
C THR A 105 0.14 6.05 -4.15
N SER A 106 0.42 5.08 -5.01
CA SER A 106 0.82 5.29 -6.39
C SER A 106 -0.29 4.96 -7.38
N ILE A 107 -0.95 3.81 -7.22
CA ILE A 107 -1.91 3.29 -8.20
C ILE A 107 -3.15 4.16 -8.24
N ILE A 108 -3.74 4.52 -7.10
CA ILE A 108 -4.99 5.29 -7.07
C ILE A 108 -4.83 6.67 -7.72
N PRO A 109 -3.81 7.50 -7.37
CA PRO A 109 -3.58 8.76 -8.05
C PRO A 109 -3.36 8.64 -9.56
N GLY A 110 -2.53 7.69 -9.98
CA GLY A 110 -2.28 7.45 -11.41
C GLY A 110 -3.52 6.95 -12.16
N ALA A 111 -4.30 6.07 -11.54
CA ALA A 111 -5.54 5.55 -12.09
C ALA A 111 -6.59 6.64 -12.30
N PHE A 112 -6.74 7.59 -11.37
CA PHE A 112 -7.67 8.70 -11.53
C PHE A 112 -7.26 9.64 -12.66
N VAL A 113 -5.97 9.94 -12.82
CA VAL A 113 -5.47 10.73 -13.96
C VAL A 113 -5.75 10.00 -15.29
N ALA A 114 -5.57 8.68 -15.31
CA ALA A 114 -5.88 7.89 -16.50
C ALA A 114 -7.39 7.83 -16.76
N ALA A 115 -8.21 7.66 -15.74
CA ALA A 115 -9.67 7.62 -15.86
C ALA A 115 -10.24 8.95 -16.38
N GLU A 116 -9.78 10.08 -15.83
CA GLU A 116 -10.16 11.42 -16.31
C GLU A 116 -9.76 11.60 -17.78
N THR A 117 -8.53 11.20 -18.15
CA THR A 117 -8.01 11.34 -19.51
C THR A 117 -8.73 10.45 -20.52
N ALA A 118 -9.07 9.21 -20.13
CA ALA A 118 -9.69 8.24 -21.02
C ALA A 118 -11.23 8.30 -21.01
N GLY A 119 -11.83 9.02 -20.07
CA GLY A 119 -13.27 8.98 -19.83
C GLY A 119 -13.76 7.62 -19.37
N ALA A 120 -12.95 6.95 -18.52
CA ALA A 120 -13.19 5.57 -18.13
C ALA A 120 -14.45 5.42 -17.26
N SER A 121 -15.23 4.35 -17.51
CA SER A 121 -16.33 3.94 -16.65
C SER A 121 -15.80 3.39 -15.32
N GLY A 122 -16.67 3.26 -14.33
CA GLY A 122 -16.30 2.61 -13.07
C GLY A 122 -15.85 1.16 -13.25
N ARG A 123 -16.42 0.42 -14.21
CA ARG A 123 -15.96 -0.94 -14.56
C ARG A 123 -14.56 -0.95 -15.17
N ASP A 124 -14.27 0.00 -16.10
CA ASP A 124 -12.93 0.12 -16.65
C ASP A 124 -11.90 0.49 -15.58
N PHE A 125 -12.28 1.36 -14.64
CA PHE A 125 -11.47 1.79 -13.52
C PHE A 125 -11.15 0.62 -12.57
N ILE A 126 -12.16 -0.14 -12.13
CA ILE A 126 -12.00 -1.33 -11.28
C ILE A 126 -11.08 -2.34 -11.97
N THR A 127 -11.28 -2.60 -13.28
CA THR A 127 -10.44 -3.54 -14.03
C THR A 127 -9.00 -3.04 -14.16
N GLY A 128 -8.81 -1.74 -14.39
CA GLY A 128 -7.50 -1.11 -14.45
C GLY A 128 -6.76 -1.21 -13.10
N ILE A 129 -7.44 -0.89 -12.00
CA ILE A 129 -6.87 -1.02 -10.66
C ILE A 129 -6.50 -2.47 -10.37
N ALA A 130 -7.41 -3.42 -10.58
CA ALA A 130 -7.13 -4.83 -10.34
C ALA A 130 -5.90 -5.32 -11.13
N ALA A 131 -5.77 -4.92 -12.40
CA ALA A 131 -4.60 -5.24 -13.20
C ALA A 131 -3.32 -4.58 -12.66
N GLY A 132 -3.40 -3.31 -12.25
CA GLY A 132 -2.27 -2.56 -11.72
C GLY A 132 -1.73 -3.13 -10.42
N TYR A 133 -2.61 -3.41 -9.47
CA TYR A 133 -2.23 -4.05 -8.20
C TYR A 133 -1.63 -5.42 -8.44
N GLU A 134 -2.33 -6.28 -9.17
CA GLU A 134 -1.89 -7.64 -9.41
C GLU A 134 -0.50 -7.69 -10.06
N VAL A 135 -0.25 -6.89 -11.11
CA VAL A 135 1.07 -6.87 -11.77
C VAL A 135 2.15 -6.35 -10.83
N MET A 136 1.91 -5.23 -10.15
CA MET A 136 2.88 -4.68 -9.20
C MET A 136 3.23 -5.67 -8.09
N GLU A 137 2.22 -6.27 -7.48
CA GLU A 137 2.39 -7.17 -6.34
C GLU A 137 3.08 -8.46 -6.74
N ARG A 138 2.79 -9.02 -7.92
CA ARG A 138 3.48 -10.19 -8.45
C ARG A 138 4.95 -9.92 -8.74
N LEU A 139 5.27 -8.75 -9.30
CA LEU A 139 6.67 -8.35 -9.52
C LEU A 139 7.42 -8.21 -8.19
N ALA A 140 6.76 -7.74 -7.15
CA ALA A 140 7.35 -7.42 -5.86
C ALA A 140 7.46 -8.63 -4.91
N ALA A 141 6.46 -9.50 -4.88
CA ALA A 141 6.13 -10.43 -3.81
C ALA A 141 7.32 -11.09 -3.09
N ASP A 142 8.10 -11.89 -3.81
CA ASP A 142 9.22 -12.65 -3.23
C ASP A 142 10.49 -11.79 -3.08
N PHE A 143 10.58 -10.68 -3.83
CA PHE A 143 11.80 -9.90 -3.96
C PHE A 143 11.92 -8.71 -3.01
N ILE A 144 10.83 -8.32 -2.32
CA ILE A 144 10.83 -7.16 -1.40
C ILE A 144 12.02 -7.19 -0.43
N PRO A 145 12.24 -8.25 0.37
CA PRO A 145 13.34 -8.25 1.34
C PRO A 145 14.73 -8.20 0.69
N THR A 146 14.89 -8.88 -0.46
CA THR A 146 16.16 -8.90 -1.21
C THR A 146 16.48 -7.54 -1.83
N VAL A 147 15.50 -6.86 -2.43
CA VAL A 147 15.65 -5.51 -3.00
C VAL A 147 16.01 -4.51 -1.90
N MET A 148 15.33 -4.60 -0.74
CA MET A 148 15.63 -3.77 0.42
C MET A 148 17.02 -4.01 0.99
N ALA A 149 17.52 -5.26 0.99
CA ALA A 149 18.88 -5.59 1.41
C ALA A 149 19.97 -4.96 0.53
N ARG A 150 19.61 -4.52 -0.67
CA ARG A 150 20.51 -3.78 -1.57
C ARG A 150 20.42 -2.26 -1.41
N GLY A 151 19.63 -1.77 -0.44
CA GLY A 151 19.47 -0.34 -0.17
C GLY A 151 18.40 0.35 -1.03
N PHE A 152 17.53 -0.39 -1.71
CA PHE A 152 16.42 0.17 -2.48
C PHE A 152 15.13 0.13 -1.68
N HIS A 153 14.27 1.12 -1.89
CA HIS A 153 12.93 1.17 -1.31
C HIS A 153 11.96 0.38 -2.20
N ALA A 154 11.53 -0.79 -1.75
CA ALA A 154 10.70 -1.69 -2.54
C ALA A 154 9.40 -1.02 -3.05
N GLY A 155 8.71 -0.25 -2.19
CA GLY A 155 7.46 0.45 -2.56
C GLY A 155 7.61 1.41 -3.74
N VAL A 156 8.80 1.99 -3.96
CA VAL A 156 9.06 2.91 -5.08
C VAL A 156 9.54 2.15 -6.31
N VAL A 157 10.47 1.19 -6.11
CA VAL A 157 11.03 0.40 -7.20
C VAL A 157 9.95 -0.39 -7.93
N PHE A 158 9.03 -1.00 -7.19
CA PHE A 158 7.90 -1.73 -7.76
C PHE A 158 6.67 -0.84 -8.00
N GLY A 159 6.52 0.25 -7.27
CA GLY A 159 5.36 1.14 -7.30
C GLY A 159 5.11 1.85 -8.62
N ILE A 160 6.10 1.91 -9.50
CA ILE A 160 5.97 2.50 -10.83
C ILE A 160 5.10 1.64 -11.78
N PHE A 161 5.11 0.31 -11.63
CA PHE A 161 4.42 -0.59 -12.54
C PHE A 161 2.90 -0.53 -12.40
N GLY A 162 2.40 -0.43 -11.16
CA GLY A 162 0.97 -0.46 -10.89
C GLY A 162 0.17 0.65 -11.60
N PRO A 163 0.48 1.93 -11.37
CA PRO A 163 -0.23 3.04 -12.03
C PRO A 163 -0.09 3.01 -13.54
N ALA A 164 1.06 2.57 -14.07
CA ALA A 164 1.28 2.48 -15.52
C ALA A 164 0.41 1.40 -16.16
N VAL A 165 0.33 0.22 -15.54
CA VAL A 165 -0.52 -0.89 -16.01
C VAL A 165 -1.99 -0.52 -15.90
N ALA A 166 -2.43 0.09 -14.80
CA ALA A 166 -3.79 0.57 -14.61
C ALA A 166 -4.18 1.56 -15.71
N ALA A 167 -3.30 2.52 -16.01
CA ALA A 167 -3.51 3.50 -17.06
C ALA A 167 -3.56 2.86 -18.45
N ALA A 168 -2.61 1.99 -18.79
CA ALA A 168 -2.57 1.29 -20.06
C ALA A 168 -3.84 0.45 -20.31
N LYS A 169 -4.35 -0.21 -19.23
CA LYS A 169 -5.61 -0.96 -19.30
C LYS A 169 -6.81 -0.06 -19.59
N MET A 170 -6.99 1.04 -18.85
CA MET A 170 -8.09 1.98 -19.06
C MET A 170 -8.02 2.69 -20.44
N MET A 171 -6.82 2.97 -20.92
CA MET A 171 -6.59 3.56 -22.24
C MET A 171 -6.67 2.57 -23.40
N ARG A 172 -6.98 1.29 -23.11
CA ARG A 172 -7.15 0.20 -24.08
C ARG A 172 -5.93 0.01 -25.00
N PHE A 173 -4.75 0.02 -24.39
CA PHE A 173 -3.50 -0.21 -25.10
C PHE A 173 -3.45 -1.62 -25.72
N THR A 174 -2.75 -1.73 -26.84
CA THR A 174 -2.43 -3.01 -27.45
C THR A 174 -1.43 -3.79 -26.58
N GLU A 175 -1.24 -5.07 -26.86
CA GLU A 175 -0.25 -5.92 -26.19
C GLU A 175 1.15 -5.31 -26.28
N ASP A 176 1.56 -4.84 -27.46
CA ASP A 176 2.87 -4.20 -27.65
C ASP A 176 3.02 -2.90 -26.85
N GLN A 177 1.96 -2.12 -26.76
CA GLN A 177 1.98 -0.90 -25.95
C GLN A 177 2.04 -1.20 -24.46
N VAL A 178 1.33 -2.21 -23.97
CA VAL A 178 1.42 -2.64 -22.54
C VAL A 178 2.79 -3.21 -22.25
N ASN A 179 3.34 -4.08 -23.11
CA ASN A 179 4.69 -4.61 -22.97
C ASN A 179 5.73 -3.50 -22.91
N SER A 180 5.65 -2.53 -23.84
CA SER A 180 6.54 -1.36 -23.85
C SER A 180 6.37 -0.49 -22.61
N THR A 181 5.14 -0.33 -22.09
CA THR A 181 4.87 0.41 -20.86
C THR A 181 5.59 -0.25 -19.66
N ILE A 182 5.49 -1.57 -19.52
CA ILE A 182 6.18 -2.33 -18.46
C ILE A 182 7.71 -2.18 -18.61
N ALA A 183 8.21 -2.29 -19.83
CA ALA A 183 9.64 -2.17 -20.11
C ALA A 183 10.20 -0.77 -19.78
N LEU A 184 9.47 0.26 -20.13
CA LEU A 184 9.84 1.65 -19.80
C LEU A 184 9.79 1.89 -18.29
N CYS A 185 8.80 1.35 -17.58
CA CYS A 185 8.74 1.39 -16.12
C CYS A 185 9.97 0.74 -15.49
N ALA A 186 10.40 -0.42 -15.96
CA ALA A 186 11.60 -1.08 -15.47
C ALA A 186 12.87 -0.21 -15.63
N SER A 187 12.95 0.55 -16.73
CA SER A 187 14.07 1.45 -16.99
C SER A 187 14.01 2.76 -16.17
N LEU A 188 12.81 3.18 -15.75
CA LEU A 188 12.57 4.41 -14.99
C LEU A 188 12.44 4.16 -13.47
N ALA A 189 12.43 2.91 -13.03
CA ALA A 189 12.36 2.56 -11.63
C ALA A 189 13.55 3.13 -10.86
N ALA A 190 13.30 3.63 -9.65
CA ALA A 190 14.31 4.25 -8.81
C ALA A 190 13.86 4.30 -7.35
N GLY A 191 14.74 4.74 -6.46
CA GLY A 191 14.46 5.02 -5.07
C GLY A 191 15.36 4.26 -4.11
N ASN A 192 15.95 4.98 -3.15
CA ASN A 192 16.76 4.38 -2.11
C ASN A 192 16.00 4.26 -0.78
N LEU A 193 16.53 3.41 0.11
CA LEU A 193 15.92 3.10 1.40
C LEU A 193 16.29 4.10 2.51
N GLU A 194 17.28 4.97 2.29
CA GLU A 194 17.87 5.81 3.35
C GLU A 194 16.84 6.78 3.96
N GLY A 195 15.93 7.35 3.15
CA GLY A 195 14.91 8.27 3.67
C GLY A 195 14.09 7.66 4.82
N PRO A 196 13.40 6.52 4.63
CA PRO A 196 12.70 5.83 5.72
C PRO A 196 13.61 5.43 6.88
N ARG A 197 14.83 5.00 6.60
CA ARG A 197 15.80 4.55 7.60
C ARG A 197 16.31 5.69 8.50
N SER A 198 16.57 6.85 7.92
CA SER A 198 17.11 8.01 8.65
C SER A 198 16.06 8.91 9.26
N GLY A 199 14.77 8.62 9.02
CA GLY A 199 13.65 9.43 9.51
C GLY A 199 13.39 10.71 8.70
N GLY A 200 14.12 10.90 7.58
CA GLY A 200 13.84 11.94 6.59
C GLY A 200 12.70 11.56 5.67
N ARG A 201 12.14 12.55 4.99
CA ARG A 201 11.21 12.30 3.88
C ARG A 201 12.01 12.29 2.58
N ALA A 202 12.05 11.14 1.90
CA ALA A 202 12.51 11.06 0.54
C ALA A 202 11.34 11.25 -0.42
N LEU A 203 11.58 11.83 -1.57
CA LEU A 203 10.64 11.77 -2.68
C LEU A 203 10.47 10.31 -3.08
N ARG A 204 9.24 9.81 -3.05
CA ARG A 204 8.96 8.41 -3.25
C ARG A 204 7.91 8.18 -4.33
N GLU A 205 6.70 7.99 -3.92
CA GLU A 205 5.61 7.53 -4.77
C GLU A 205 5.23 8.57 -5.84
N GLY A 206 5.26 9.86 -5.52
CA GLY A 206 4.99 10.92 -6.51
C GLY A 206 5.93 10.86 -7.70
N GLY A 207 7.24 10.66 -7.46
CA GLY A 207 8.22 10.50 -8.54
C GLY A 207 7.96 9.24 -9.38
N ALA A 208 7.64 8.11 -8.73
CA ALA A 208 7.33 6.87 -9.43
C ALA A 208 6.07 7.01 -10.30
N VAL A 209 5.00 7.63 -9.79
CA VAL A 209 3.75 7.83 -10.55
C VAL A 209 3.95 8.77 -11.71
N ARG A 210 4.71 9.86 -11.53
CA ARG A 210 5.06 10.76 -12.63
C ARG A 210 5.81 10.03 -13.75
N ASN A 211 6.79 9.21 -13.39
CA ASN A 211 7.54 8.38 -14.34
C ASN A 211 6.64 7.30 -14.99
N ALA A 212 5.69 6.74 -14.25
CA ALA A 212 4.68 5.83 -14.82
C ALA A 212 3.84 6.50 -15.90
N MET A 213 3.37 7.73 -15.67
CA MET A 213 2.62 8.50 -16.68
C MET A 213 3.49 8.85 -17.89
N LEU A 214 4.78 9.11 -17.69
CA LEU A 214 5.74 9.30 -18.78
C LEU A 214 5.90 8.01 -19.61
N ALA A 215 6.06 6.85 -18.97
CA ALA A 215 6.15 5.56 -19.65
C ALA A 215 4.90 5.26 -20.50
N VAL A 216 3.71 5.52 -19.95
CA VAL A 216 2.42 5.39 -20.65
C VAL A 216 2.37 6.33 -21.87
N ALA A 217 2.76 7.59 -21.71
CA ALA A 217 2.76 8.57 -22.80
C ALA A 217 3.72 8.16 -23.93
N LEU A 218 4.92 7.70 -23.60
CA LEU A 218 5.92 7.23 -24.56
C LEU A 218 5.44 5.99 -25.33
N ALA A 219 4.91 4.99 -24.62
CA ALA A 219 4.37 3.78 -25.25
C ALA A 219 3.19 4.11 -26.19
N ARG A 220 2.33 5.05 -25.80
CA ARG A 220 1.24 5.56 -26.66
C ARG A 220 1.76 6.19 -27.94
N GLN A 221 2.92 6.85 -27.91
CA GLN A 221 3.57 7.44 -29.08
C GLN A 221 4.37 6.41 -29.91
N GLY A 222 4.33 5.13 -29.55
CA GLY A 222 5.01 4.07 -30.28
C GLY A 222 6.45 3.82 -29.82
N HIS A 223 6.87 4.35 -28.67
CA HIS A 223 8.18 4.00 -28.13
C HIS A 223 8.19 2.54 -27.71
N VAL A 224 9.18 1.78 -28.19
CA VAL A 224 9.32 0.34 -27.96
C VAL A 224 10.33 0.10 -26.83
N GLY A 225 9.92 -0.61 -25.80
CA GLY A 225 10.79 -1.05 -24.72
C GLY A 225 11.43 -2.40 -25.00
N GLY A 226 12.46 -2.76 -24.20
CA GLY A 226 13.16 -4.04 -24.34
C GLY A 226 12.28 -5.23 -23.99
N GLU A 227 12.27 -6.28 -24.80
CA GLU A 227 11.40 -7.46 -24.62
C GLU A 227 11.70 -8.23 -23.34
N THR A 228 12.98 -8.45 -23.01
CA THR A 228 13.42 -9.21 -21.82
C THR A 228 13.83 -8.30 -20.65
N VAL A 229 13.21 -7.13 -20.55
CA VAL A 229 13.60 -6.07 -19.59
C VAL A 229 13.53 -6.52 -18.13
N LEU A 230 12.64 -7.42 -17.79
CA LEU A 230 12.50 -7.92 -16.42
C LEU A 230 13.56 -9.00 -16.11
N GLU A 231 13.64 -10.04 -16.90
CA GLU A 231 14.43 -11.26 -16.66
C GLU A 231 15.80 -11.30 -17.36
N GLY A 232 16.09 -10.36 -18.25
CA GLY A 232 17.35 -10.33 -19.02
C GLY A 232 18.60 -10.18 -18.14
N ASP A 233 19.78 -10.50 -18.69
CA ASP A 233 21.07 -10.47 -17.96
C ASP A 233 21.46 -9.07 -17.47
N ALA A 234 20.96 -8.02 -18.09
CA ALA A 234 21.07 -6.63 -17.64
C ALA A 234 19.70 -6.04 -17.29
N GLY A 235 18.72 -6.89 -16.96
CA GLY A 235 17.34 -6.52 -16.72
C GLY A 235 17.07 -6.06 -15.28
N PHE A 236 15.80 -5.80 -15.03
CA PHE A 236 15.30 -5.26 -13.78
C PHE A 236 15.71 -6.09 -12.54
N TYR A 237 15.50 -7.43 -12.58
CA TYR A 237 15.85 -8.27 -11.42
C TYR A 237 17.36 -8.35 -11.22
N HIS A 238 18.15 -8.39 -12.30
CA HIS A 238 19.61 -8.31 -12.17
C HIS A 238 20.03 -7.02 -11.45
N ALA A 239 19.48 -5.89 -11.85
CA ALA A 239 19.81 -4.59 -11.27
C ALA A 239 19.35 -4.48 -9.80
N TYR A 240 18.09 -4.78 -9.50
CA TYR A 240 17.47 -4.52 -8.19
C TYR A 240 17.56 -5.69 -7.20
N ALA A 241 17.50 -6.93 -7.65
CA ALA A 241 17.68 -8.11 -6.79
C ALA A 241 19.11 -8.67 -6.81
N GLY A 242 19.98 -8.15 -7.70
CA GLY A 242 21.37 -8.57 -7.82
C GLY A 242 21.59 -9.82 -8.67
N ASN A 243 20.54 -10.40 -9.19
CA ASN A 243 20.57 -11.51 -10.12
C ASN A 243 19.19 -11.70 -10.79
N ASN A 244 19.17 -12.37 -11.94
CA ASN A 244 17.96 -12.75 -12.66
C ASN A 244 17.64 -14.26 -12.54
N GLN A 245 18.21 -14.94 -11.55
CA GLN A 245 18.08 -16.39 -11.34
C GLN A 245 17.17 -16.72 -10.16
N GLY A 246 16.55 -15.71 -9.53
CA GLY A 246 15.66 -15.91 -8.38
C GLY A 246 16.37 -16.19 -7.06
N ARG A 247 17.68 -15.97 -6.95
CA ARG A 247 18.38 -16.08 -5.66
C ARG A 247 17.96 -14.92 -4.74
N LEU A 248 17.65 -15.25 -3.49
CA LEU A 248 17.18 -14.32 -2.48
C LEU A 248 18.24 -14.14 -1.40
N THR A 249 18.60 -12.88 -1.11
CA THR A 249 19.44 -12.54 0.05
C THR A 249 18.65 -12.70 1.35
N TYR A 250 17.41 -12.21 1.33
CA TYR A 250 16.43 -12.40 2.40
C TYR A 250 15.06 -12.64 1.79
N SER A 251 14.24 -13.42 2.50
CA SER A 251 12.84 -13.67 2.17
C SER A 251 11.96 -13.61 3.43
N PHE A 252 10.65 -13.63 3.26
CA PHE A 252 9.72 -13.58 4.40
C PHE A 252 9.79 -14.85 5.28
N VAL A 253 10.09 -16.00 4.70
CA VAL A 253 10.09 -17.30 5.38
C VAL A 253 11.45 -18.00 5.37
N GLY A 254 12.52 -17.28 5.06
CA GLY A 254 13.88 -17.82 5.07
C GLY A 254 14.31 -18.56 3.81
N ASP A 255 13.46 -18.63 2.77
CA ASP A 255 13.83 -19.22 1.47
C ASP A 255 14.99 -18.44 0.85
N THR A 256 15.93 -19.14 0.24
CA THR A 256 17.09 -18.57 -0.47
C THR A 256 16.90 -18.56 -2.00
N GLN A 257 15.80 -19.09 -2.48
CA GLN A 257 15.52 -19.25 -3.91
C GLN A 257 14.02 -19.11 -4.21
N THR A 258 13.70 -18.41 -5.30
CA THR A 258 12.37 -18.39 -5.93
C THR A 258 12.52 -18.59 -7.44
N SER A 259 11.40 -18.72 -8.17
CA SER A 259 11.39 -18.74 -9.63
C SER A 259 10.72 -17.48 -10.17
N LEU A 260 11.33 -16.85 -11.16
CA LEU A 260 10.70 -15.73 -11.88
C LEU A 260 9.40 -16.13 -12.58
N ASP A 261 9.23 -17.41 -12.95
CA ASP A 261 7.99 -17.92 -13.56
C ASP A 261 6.77 -17.76 -12.65
N ARG A 262 6.96 -17.65 -11.33
CA ARG A 262 5.87 -17.42 -10.38
C ARG A 262 5.16 -16.09 -10.62
N ILE A 263 5.84 -15.10 -11.22
CA ILE A 263 5.28 -13.78 -11.55
C ILE A 263 4.07 -13.92 -12.48
N THR A 264 4.14 -14.84 -13.43
CA THR A 264 3.09 -15.06 -14.43
C THR A 264 2.26 -16.32 -14.20
N ALA A 265 2.61 -17.12 -13.18
CA ALA A 265 1.88 -18.35 -12.86
C ALA A 265 0.45 -18.05 -12.35
N ALA A 266 -0.53 -18.79 -12.82
CA ALA A 266 -1.93 -18.72 -12.38
C ALA A 266 -2.57 -17.31 -12.42
N LEU A 267 -2.12 -16.44 -13.35
CA LEU A 267 -2.72 -15.12 -13.57
C LEU A 267 -4.24 -15.22 -13.77
N GLY A 268 -5.00 -14.38 -13.04
CA GLY A 268 -6.45 -14.36 -13.06
C GLY A 268 -7.14 -15.48 -12.28
N LYS A 269 -6.38 -16.40 -11.66
CA LYS A 269 -6.90 -17.48 -10.81
C LYS A 269 -6.50 -17.31 -9.37
N ASP A 270 -5.22 -16.98 -9.14
CA ASP A 270 -4.66 -16.68 -7.83
C ASP A 270 -4.32 -15.18 -7.79
N TRP A 271 -4.98 -14.44 -6.89
CA TRP A 271 -4.91 -12.99 -6.86
C TRP A 271 -4.11 -12.51 -5.67
N MET A 272 -2.90 -12.01 -5.90
CA MET A 272 -2.08 -11.37 -4.86
C MET A 272 -2.71 -10.08 -4.37
N PHE A 273 -3.47 -9.39 -5.19
CA PHE A 273 -4.22 -8.19 -4.81
C PHE A 273 -5.13 -8.40 -3.58
N LEU A 274 -5.58 -9.61 -3.32
CA LEU A 274 -6.37 -9.93 -2.13
C LEU A 274 -5.54 -9.99 -0.84
N GLU A 275 -4.20 -9.98 -0.93
CA GLU A 275 -3.30 -9.89 0.22
C GLU A 275 -3.04 -8.44 0.69
N THR A 276 -3.55 -7.43 -0.01
CA THR A 276 -3.46 -6.03 0.37
C THR A 276 -4.38 -5.72 1.54
N LEU A 277 -3.83 -5.19 2.63
CA LEU A 277 -4.59 -4.75 3.79
C LEU A 277 -4.78 -3.23 3.83
N TYR A 278 -5.86 -2.77 4.46
CA TYR A 278 -6.09 -1.35 4.75
C TYR A 278 -5.40 -0.95 6.04
N ARG A 279 -4.49 0.01 5.95
CA ARG A 279 -3.78 0.55 7.12
C ARG A 279 -4.36 1.89 7.53
N ILE A 280 -5.51 1.88 8.21
CA ILE A 280 -6.16 3.07 8.73
C ILE A 280 -5.37 3.67 9.90
N TYR A 281 -4.78 2.83 10.73
CA TYR A 281 -4.05 3.25 11.92
C TYR A 281 -2.60 3.62 11.61
N SER A 282 -2.08 4.65 12.27
CA SER A 282 -0.70 5.16 12.07
C SER A 282 0.35 4.25 12.72
N THR A 283 0.41 3.01 12.26
CA THR A 283 1.34 1.97 12.74
C THR A 283 1.83 1.11 11.59
N ALA A 284 2.84 0.27 11.80
CA ALA A 284 3.21 -0.76 10.83
C ALA A 284 2.05 -1.76 10.62
N GLY A 285 1.87 -2.27 9.40
CA GLY A 285 0.74 -3.14 9.05
C GLY A 285 0.62 -4.37 9.97
N TYR A 286 1.73 -4.99 10.32
CA TYR A 286 1.72 -6.16 11.21
C TYR A 286 1.21 -5.84 12.63
N ASN A 287 1.36 -4.62 13.12
CA ASN A 287 0.85 -4.22 14.43
C ASN A 287 -0.69 -4.27 14.53
N ILE A 288 -1.38 -4.17 13.38
CA ILE A 288 -2.84 -4.34 13.33
C ILE A 288 -3.21 -5.76 13.78
N ALA A 289 -2.49 -6.77 13.31
CA ALA A 289 -2.70 -8.15 13.75
C ALA A 289 -2.41 -8.36 15.23
N HIS A 290 -1.38 -7.70 15.78
CA HIS A 290 -1.08 -7.77 17.22
C HIS A 290 -2.23 -7.23 18.07
N VAL A 291 -2.77 -6.07 17.71
CA VAL A 291 -3.93 -5.49 18.43
C VAL A 291 -5.15 -6.41 18.31
N ASP A 292 -5.46 -6.90 17.11
CA ASP A 292 -6.62 -7.76 16.87
C ASP A 292 -6.55 -9.08 17.67
N VAL A 293 -5.39 -9.76 17.62
CA VAL A 293 -5.21 -11.04 18.34
C VAL A 293 -5.29 -10.86 19.84
N THR A 294 -4.61 -9.84 20.40
CA THR A 294 -4.60 -9.61 21.84
C THR A 294 -5.96 -9.18 22.36
N ALA A 295 -6.68 -8.32 21.63
CA ALA A 295 -8.02 -7.90 21.99
C ALA A 295 -8.96 -9.10 22.05
N LYS A 296 -9.01 -9.91 20.98
CA LYS A 296 -9.84 -11.12 20.92
C LYS A 296 -9.50 -12.13 22.00
N LEU A 297 -8.22 -12.37 22.25
CA LEU A 297 -7.78 -13.31 23.30
C LEU A 297 -8.24 -12.86 24.68
N CYS A 298 -8.15 -11.55 24.96
CA CYS A 298 -8.64 -10.99 26.22
C CYS A 298 -10.17 -11.05 26.36
N GLU A 299 -10.90 -10.85 25.27
CA GLU A 299 -12.37 -10.95 25.25
C GLU A 299 -12.83 -12.39 25.44
N GLU A 300 -12.26 -13.34 24.71
CA GLU A 300 -12.61 -14.77 24.76
C GLU A 300 -12.42 -15.38 26.15
N HIS A 301 -11.39 -14.93 26.86
CA HIS A 301 -11.03 -15.50 28.16
C HIS A 301 -11.26 -14.54 29.34
N ASN A 302 -11.89 -13.39 29.08
CA ASN A 302 -12.16 -12.34 30.08
C ASN A 302 -10.91 -11.94 30.89
N ILE A 303 -9.76 -11.76 30.20
CA ILE A 303 -8.49 -11.41 30.83
C ILE A 303 -8.45 -9.90 31.08
N ALA A 304 -8.37 -9.48 32.34
CA ALA A 304 -8.15 -8.08 32.68
C ALA A 304 -6.64 -7.77 32.71
N TYR A 305 -6.27 -6.53 32.34
CA TYR A 305 -4.87 -6.08 32.36
C TYR A 305 -4.14 -6.40 33.67
N LYS A 306 -4.79 -6.15 34.82
CA LYS A 306 -4.22 -6.40 36.16
C LYS A 306 -3.84 -7.86 36.41
N ASP A 307 -4.46 -8.78 35.69
CA ASP A 307 -4.21 -10.21 35.81
C ASP A 307 -3.06 -10.70 34.94
N VAL A 308 -2.58 -9.84 34.01
CA VAL A 308 -1.50 -10.18 33.07
C VAL A 308 -0.15 -10.05 33.76
N ASP A 309 0.63 -11.13 33.71
CA ASP A 309 2.04 -11.15 34.10
C ASP A 309 2.94 -10.69 32.95
N ARG A 310 2.93 -11.40 31.84
CA ARG A 310 3.72 -11.09 30.64
C ARG A 310 3.02 -11.55 29.36
N VAL A 311 3.50 -11.08 28.21
CA VAL A 311 3.02 -11.48 26.89
C VAL A 311 4.19 -11.92 26.03
N GLU A 312 4.06 -13.06 25.36
CA GLU A 312 5.00 -13.56 24.37
C GLU A 312 4.35 -13.52 22.99
N ALA A 313 5.02 -12.93 22.01
CA ALA A 313 4.55 -12.86 20.64
C ALA A 313 5.60 -13.49 19.70
N VAL A 314 5.28 -14.66 19.15
CA VAL A 314 6.06 -15.28 18.08
C VAL A 314 5.64 -14.63 16.77
N VAL A 315 6.57 -13.98 16.11
CA VAL A 315 6.31 -13.09 14.95
C VAL A 315 7.14 -13.49 13.74
N ASN A 316 6.73 -13.03 12.56
CA ASN A 316 7.61 -13.15 11.40
C ASN A 316 8.94 -12.46 11.71
N TRP A 317 10.05 -13.11 11.41
CA TRP A 317 11.38 -12.64 11.77
C TRP A 317 11.71 -11.23 11.27
N LEU A 318 11.17 -10.83 10.10
CA LEU A 318 11.39 -9.50 9.53
C LEU A 318 10.70 -8.39 10.32
N GLU A 319 9.67 -8.69 11.11
CA GLU A 319 9.02 -7.69 11.97
C GLU A 319 9.97 -7.12 13.02
N THR A 320 10.98 -7.90 13.42
CA THR A 320 12.03 -7.47 14.36
C THR A 320 13.26 -6.86 13.67
N GLN A 321 13.30 -6.82 12.33
CA GLN A 321 14.44 -6.39 11.51
C GLN A 321 14.08 -5.22 10.57
N TYR A 322 13.08 -4.44 10.95
CA TYR A 322 12.58 -3.34 10.12
C TYR A 322 13.64 -2.23 9.93
N PRO A 323 13.77 -1.62 8.75
CA PRO A 323 13.11 -1.95 7.49
C PRO A 323 13.77 -3.12 6.75
N SER A 324 14.99 -3.47 7.07
CA SER A 324 15.77 -4.56 6.45
C SER A 324 16.87 -5.04 7.40
N PRO A 325 17.15 -6.36 7.45
CA PRO A 325 18.28 -6.90 8.21
C PRO A 325 19.64 -6.33 7.82
N ALA A 326 19.79 -5.94 6.54
CA ALA A 326 21.02 -5.31 6.04
C ALA A 326 21.15 -3.83 6.47
N PHE A 327 20.02 -3.17 6.68
CA PHE A 327 19.93 -1.75 7.03
C PHE A 327 18.87 -1.54 8.12
N PRO A 328 19.13 -1.97 9.36
CA PRO A 328 18.16 -1.83 10.44
C PRO A 328 17.88 -0.35 10.73
N SER A 329 16.67 -0.07 11.18
CA SER A 329 16.31 1.28 11.59
C SER A 329 17.16 1.71 12.78
N ARG A 330 17.46 3.01 12.85
CA ARG A 330 18.04 3.60 14.07
C ARG A 330 17.04 3.60 15.24
N ARG A 331 15.75 3.42 14.94
CA ARG A 331 14.67 3.18 15.90
C ARG A 331 14.30 1.71 15.79
N GLU A 332 14.66 0.93 16.77
CA GLU A 332 14.31 -0.47 16.84
C GLU A 332 12.84 -0.62 17.21
N ASP A 333 11.99 -0.97 16.25
CA ASP A 333 10.55 -1.12 16.47
C ASP A 333 10.22 -2.34 17.35
N ALA A 334 11.19 -3.23 17.55
CA ALA A 334 11.11 -4.35 18.49
C ALA A 334 11.31 -3.94 19.95
N GLU A 335 11.98 -2.81 20.22
CA GLU A 335 12.24 -2.34 21.58
C GLU A 335 10.99 -1.73 22.23
N PRO A 336 10.74 -1.98 23.52
CA PRO A 336 9.57 -1.44 24.22
C PRO A 336 9.61 0.09 24.35
N ARG A 337 8.89 0.77 23.48
CA ARG A 337 8.70 2.23 23.47
C ARG A 337 7.33 2.58 22.87
N PRO A 338 6.80 3.77 23.14
CA PRO A 338 5.56 4.23 22.50
C PRO A 338 5.62 4.12 20.98
N GLY A 339 4.62 3.47 20.37
CA GLY A 339 4.54 3.23 18.92
C GLY A 339 5.31 2.01 18.42
N SER A 340 5.99 1.25 19.28
CA SER A 340 6.64 -0.03 18.92
C SER A 340 5.64 -1.19 18.85
N THR A 341 6.08 -2.34 18.32
CA THR A 341 5.25 -3.57 18.33
C THR A 341 4.86 -4.03 19.74
N PRO A 342 5.76 -4.02 20.75
CA PRO A 342 5.37 -4.25 22.14
C PRO A 342 4.29 -3.30 22.66
N TYR A 343 4.34 -2.03 22.27
CA TYR A 343 3.30 -1.05 22.62
C TYR A 343 1.93 -1.43 22.06
N TYR A 344 1.84 -1.75 20.76
CA TYR A 344 0.56 -2.13 20.15
C TYR A 344 0.03 -3.47 20.67
N THR A 345 0.92 -4.42 20.96
CA THR A 345 0.56 -5.68 21.61
C THR A 345 -0.07 -5.42 22.99
N ALA A 346 0.56 -4.57 23.79
CA ALA A 346 0.02 -4.15 25.09
C ALA A 346 -1.28 -3.35 24.97
N TYR A 347 -1.39 -2.51 23.94
CA TYR A 347 -2.59 -1.70 23.67
C TYR A 347 -3.82 -2.57 23.46
N GLY A 348 -3.70 -3.63 22.66
CA GLY A 348 -4.78 -4.59 22.44
C GLY A 348 -5.24 -5.28 23.70
N VAL A 349 -4.31 -5.63 24.62
CA VAL A 349 -4.65 -6.19 25.95
C VAL A 349 -5.43 -5.20 26.81
N VAL A 350 -4.95 -3.96 26.89
CA VAL A 350 -5.48 -2.95 27.82
C VAL A 350 -6.79 -2.33 27.32
N ARG A 351 -6.85 -1.98 26.03
CA ARG A 351 -7.96 -1.22 25.42
C ARG A 351 -8.92 -2.08 24.60
N ARG A 352 -8.54 -3.29 24.26
CA ARG A 352 -9.33 -4.24 23.44
C ARG A 352 -9.78 -3.65 22.10
N GLY A 353 -8.96 -2.79 21.52
CA GLY A 353 -9.25 -2.09 20.30
C GLY A 353 -8.04 -1.31 19.81
N PHE A 354 -8.21 -0.63 18.69
CA PHE A 354 -7.14 0.13 18.07
C PHE A 354 -6.99 1.51 18.72
N PRO A 355 -5.75 2.07 18.73
CA PRO A 355 -5.55 3.44 19.19
C PRO A 355 -6.37 4.40 18.33
N VAL A 356 -6.97 5.42 18.95
CA VAL A 356 -7.62 6.52 18.23
C VAL A 356 -6.59 7.17 17.31
N LEU A 357 -7.00 7.53 16.10
CA LEU A 357 -6.16 8.23 15.13
C LEU A 357 -5.65 9.53 15.76
N ARG A 358 -4.33 9.61 15.94
CA ARG A 358 -3.69 10.87 16.34
C ARG A 358 -3.82 11.86 15.18
N SER A 359 -4.16 13.09 15.48
CA SER A 359 -4.06 14.18 14.52
C SER A 359 -2.63 14.27 14.01
N GLN A 360 -2.43 14.41 12.70
CA GLN A 360 -1.10 14.70 12.14
C GLN A 360 -0.57 16.08 12.57
N VAL A 361 -1.43 16.92 13.09
CA VAL A 361 -1.10 18.29 13.56
C VAL A 361 -0.50 18.27 14.97
N ASP A 362 -0.85 17.27 15.78
CA ASP A 362 -0.28 17.09 17.12
C ASP A 362 0.12 15.63 17.36
N PRO A 363 1.30 15.24 16.93
CA PRO A 363 1.82 13.89 17.18
C PRO A 363 2.19 13.65 18.67
N SER A 364 2.31 14.72 19.48
CA SER A 364 2.63 14.64 20.92
C SER A 364 1.39 14.46 21.80
N GLY A 365 0.19 14.72 21.24
CA GLY A 365 -1.05 14.92 21.98
C GLY A 365 -1.81 13.66 22.36
N ALA A 366 -1.21 12.49 22.43
CA ALA A 366 -1.88 11.36 23.02
C ALA A 366 -1.25 11.03 24.37
N ASP A 367 -2.04 11.14 25.37
CA ASP A 367 -1.77 10.51 26.65
C ASP A 367 -1.72 9.00 26.42
N ASP A 368 -0.51 8.46 26.28
CA ASP A 368 -0.32 7.01 26.22
C ASP A 368 -0.80 6.43 27.55
N PRO A 369 -1.75 5.47 27.54
CA PRO A 369 -2.28 4.94 28.80
C PRO A 369 -1.17 4.37 29.66
N PRO A 370 -1.06 4.73 30.95
CA PRO A 370 0.00 4.25 31.83
C PRO A 370 0.09 2.72 31.90
N GLU A 371 -1.06 2.05 31.81
CA GLU A 371 -1.14 0.58 31.80
C GLU A 371 -0.53 -0.04 30.53
N VAL A 372 -0.65 0.65 29.38
CA VAL A 372 0.00 0.23 28.13
C VAL A 372 1.50 0.42 28.24
N LEU A 373 1.96 1.56 28.79
CA LEU A 373 3.38 1.84 29.00
C LEU A 373 4.03 0.88 30.00
N ASP A 374 3.27 0.40 30.98
CA ASP A 374 3.74 -0.64 31.92
C ASP A 374 3.82 -2.00 31.23
N LEU A 375 2.73 -2.44 30.60
CA LEU A 375 2.66 -3.79 30.02
C LEU A 375 3.61 -3.97 28.84
N MET A 376 3.83 -2.93 28.00
CA MET A 376 4.74 -3.05 26.84
C MET A 376 6.15 -3.51 27.24
N LYS A 377 6.61 -3.19 28.46
CA LYS A 377 7.92 -3.62 29.00
C LYS A 377 7.98 -5.11 29.32
N ARG A 378 6.82 -5.77 29.39
CA ARG A 378 6.64 -7.19 29.66
C ARG A 378 6.16 -7.97 28.42
N VAL A 379 6.25 -7.35 27.24
CA VAL A 379 6.01 -8.00 25.95
C VAL A 379 7.35 -8.43 25.37
N THR A 380 7.46 -9.70 25.02
CA THR A 380 8.65 -10.27 24.36
C THR A 380 8.30 -10.69 22.94
N LEU A 381 9.04 -10.18 21.95
CA LEU A 381 8.94 -10.62 20.56
C LEU A 381 9.91 -11.75 20.28
N ILE A 382 9.44 -12.83 19.70
CA ILE A 382 10.22 -14.02 19.35
C ILE A 382 10.20 -14.18 17.83
N PRO A 383 11.30 -13.83 17.13
CA PRO A 383 11.33 -13.93 15.67
C PRO A 383 11.34 -15.38 15.20
N SER A 384 10.58 -15.68 14.16
CA SER A 384 10.49 -17.02 13.56
C SER A 384 10.30 -16.96 12.05
N HIS A 385 10.99 -17.84 11.33
CA HIS A 385 10.79 -18.06 9.90
C HIS A 385 9.53 -18.88 9.58
N GLU A 386 8.93 -19.52 10.58
CA GLU A 386 7.70 -20.31 10.42
C GLU A 386 6.44 -19.43 10.47
N MET A 387 6.56 -18.20 10.96
CA MET A 387 5.43 -17.26 11.05
C MET A 387 5.25 -16.50 9.74
N THR A 388 4.02 -16.42 9.28
CA THR A 388 3.67 -15.55 8.16
C THR A 388 3.66 -14.10 8.60
N LEU A 389 3.95 -13.19 7.69
CA LEU A 389 3.77 -11.77 7.95
C LEU A 389 2.28 -11.50 8.25
N PHE A 390 1.97 -10.65 9.24
CA PHE A 390 0.63 -10.39 9.78
C PHE A 390 -0.01 -11.57 10.54
N GLY A 391 0.72 -12.64 10.79
CA GLY A 391 0.21 -13.84 11.46
C GLY A 391 0.88 -14.13 12.82
N PRO A 392 0.94 -13.19 13.77
CA PRO A 392 1.57 -13.43 15.06
C PRO A 392 0.84 -14.52 15.84
N ARG A 393 1.61 -15.33 16.58
CA ARG A 393 1.10 -16.22 17.62
C ARG A 393 1.40 -15.59 18.98
N ILE A 394 0.37 -15.19 19.70
CA ILE A 394 0.48 -14.46 20.96
C ILE A 394 0.04 -15.35 22.11
N THR A 395 0.84 -15.38 23.17
CA THR A 395 0.55 -16.05 24.44
C THR A 395 0.52 -15.02 25.56
N ILE A 396 -0.60 -14.93 26.27
CA ILE A 396 -0.77 -14.12 27.46
C ILE A 396 -0.63 -15.03 28.67
N HIS A 397 0.35 -14.75 29.54
CA HIS A 397 0.55 -15.40 30.80
C HIS A 397 -0.07 -14.58 31.93
N THR A 398 -0.91 -15.20 32.73
CA THR A 398 -1.58 -14.52 33.85
C THR A 398 -0.88 -14.81 35.17
N ARG A 399 -1.04 -13.91 36.15
CA ARG A 399 -0.40 -13.98 37.48
C ARG A 399 -0.82 -15.19 38.30
N ASP A 400 -1.95 -15.82 38.00
CA ASP A 400 -2.42 -17.07 38.61
C ASP A 400 -1.82 -18.32 37.94
N GLY A 401 -0.84 -18.16 37.04
CA GLY A 401 -0.12 -19.25 36.39
C GLY A 401 -0.79 -19.83 35.15
N ARG A 402 -1.93 -19.32 34.71
CA ARG A 402 -2.57 -19.75 33.45
C ARG A 402 -1.93 -19.08 32.24
N SER A 403 -2.09 -19.71 31.09
CA SER A 403 -1.60 -19.19 29.80
C SER A 403 -2.65 -19.37 28.71
N TYR A 404 -2.82 -18.36 27.89
CA TYR A 404 -3.79 -18.34 26.80
C TYR A 404 -3.09 -17.99 25.51
N THR A 405 -3.29 -18.78 24.45
CA THR A 405 -2.59 -18.62 23.17
C THR A 405 -3.57 -18.50 22.03
N LYS A 406 -3.32 -17.55 21.11
CA LYS A 406 -4.03 -17.40 19.86
C LYS A 406 -3.06 -17.02 18.74
N GLN A 407 -3.29 -17.57 17.54
CA GLN A 407 -2.53 -17.23 16.35
C GLN A 407 -3.45 -16.63 15.30
N SER A 408 -3.00 -15.54 14.66
CA SER A 408 -3.63 -15.00 13.47
C SER A 408 -3.14 -15.73 12.22
N THR A 409 -3.97 -15.76 11.20
CA THR A 409 -3.59 -16.18 9.84
C THR A 409 -3.22 -14.99 8.97
N GLY A 410 -3.45 -13.77 9.47
CA GLY A 410 -3.37 -12.52 8.72
C GLY A 410 -4.63 -12.19 7.90
N ARG A 411 -5.52 -13.17 7.70
CA ARG A 411 -6.77 -12.95 6.95
C ARG A 411 -7.82 -12.19 7.75
N GLU A 412 -7.76 -12.26 9.06
CA GLU A 412 -8.68 -11.61 9.99
C GLU A 412 -8.66 -10.08 9.89
N ILE A 413 -7.57 -9.53 9.36
CA ILE A 413 -7.37 -8.09 9.16
C ILE A 413 -7.45 -7.68 7.67
N MET A 414 -7.78 -8.60 6.76
CA MET A 414 -8.04 -8.31 5.35
C MET A 414 -9.53 -7.95 5.16
N TRP A 415 -9.91 -6.81 5.72
CA TRP A 415 -11.30 -6.34 5.76
C TRP A 415 -11.91 -6.22 4.36
N ASP A 416 -13.23 -6.42 4.25
CA ASP A 416 -14.00 -6.14 3.05
C ASP A 416 -14.32 -4.63 2.94
N PHE A 417 -15.04 -4.25 1.90
CA PHE A 417 -15.44 -2.86 1.69
C PHE A 417 -16.30 -2.31 2.82
N ASP A 418 -17.21 -3.11 3.37
CA ASP A 418 -18.13 -2.63 4.39
C ASP A 418 -17.43 -2.34 5.70
N GLU A 419 -16.52 -3.21 6.11
CA GLU A 419 -15.69 -2.98 7.30
C GLU A 419 -14.70 -1.83 7.09
N GLU A 420 -14.08 -1.71 5.90
CA GLU A 420 -13.25 -0.56 5.55
C GLU A 420 -14.07 0.74 5.62
N ALA A 421 -15.24 0.78 4.99
CA ALA A 421 -16.13 1.94 5.00
C ALA A 421 -16.60 2.33 6.42
N ARG A 422 -16.78 1.33 7.30
CA ARG A 422 -17.10 1.57 8.70
C ARG A 422 -15.95 2.24 9.44
N ARG A 423 -14.74 1.71 9.28
CA ARG A 423 -13.54 2.18 9.99
C ARG A 423 -12.99 3.48 9.45
N ILE A 424 -13.02 3.69 8.13
CA ILE A 424 -12.44 4.89 7.50
C ILE A 424 -13.19 6.17 7.91
N ARG A 425 -14.42 6.08 8.41
CA ARG A 425 -15.14 7.22 8.96
C ARG A 425 -14.45 7.90 10.13
N GLU A 426 -13.54 7.20 10.79
CA GLU A 426 -12.72 7.80 11.85
C GLU A 426 -11.83 8.94 11.35
N VAL A 427 -11.58 9.05 10.03
CA VAL A 427 -10.79 10.16 9.46
C VAL A 427 -11.60 11.46 9.28
N ILE A 428 -12.93 11.41 9.36
CA ILE A 428 -13.81 12.56 9.07
C ILE A 428 -13.38 13.84 9.79
N PRO A 429 -12.99 13.84 11.07
CA PRO A 429 -12.57 15.07 11.74
C PRO A 429 -11.31 15.75 11.13
N GLY A 430 -10.52 15.00 10.34
CA GLY A 430 -9.26 15.48 9.77
C GLY A 430 -9.30 15.80 8.27
N ILE A 431 -10.44 15.58 7.60
CA ILE A 431 -10.58 15.83 6.14
C ILE A 431 -11.11 17.25 5.86
N PRO A 432 -10.73 17.86 4.71
CA PRO A 432 -11.08 19.24 4.38
C PRO A 432 -12.42 19.43 3.67
N ILE A 433 -13.29 18.42 3.68
CA ILE A 433 -14.62 18.43 3.05
C ILE A 433 -15.70 18.11 4.10
N PRO A 434 -16.96 18.51 3.88
CA PRO A 434 -18.06 18.16 4.78
C PRO A 434 -18.24 16.65 4.93
N ALA A 435 -18.64 16.19 6.13
CA ALA A 435 -18.91 14.78 6.40
C ALA A 435 -19.92 14.17 5.40
N ALA A 436 -20.98 14.90 5.04
CA ALA A 436 -21.95 14.44 4.03
C ALA A 436 -21.30 14.19 2.66
N GLN A 437 -20.38 15.03 2.24
CA GLN A 437 -19.64 14.85 0.98
C GLN A 437 -18.71 13.62 1.03
N PHE A 438 -18.17 13.30 2.20
CA PHE A 438 -17.39 12.07 2.37
C PHE A 438 -18.29 10.82 2.35
N GLU A 439 -19.50 10.90 2.90
CA GLU A 439 -20.50 9.82 2.75
C GLU A 439 -20.89 9.61 1.27
N ASP A 440 -20.99 10.67 0.48
CA ASP A 440 -21.20 10.56 -0.97
C ASP A 440 -20.03 9.85 -1.67
N ILE A 441 -18.79 10.08 -1.23
CA ILE A 441 -17.61 9.34 -1.72
C ILE A 441 -17.73 7.85 -1.37
N ILE A 442 -18.08 7.51 -0.13
CA ILE A 442 -18.29 6.12 0.30
C ILE A 442 -19.38 5.44 -0.54
N ALA A 443 -20.52 6.09 -0.73
CA ALA A 443 -21.61 5.56 -1.53
C ALA A 443 -21.22 5.37 -3.00
N THR A 444 -20.53 6.34 -3.59
CA THR A 444 -20.05 6.27 -4.98
C THR A 444 -19.00 5.16 -5.15
N CYS A 445 -18.08 4.98 -4.20
CA CYS A 445 -17.12 3.87 -4.22
C CYS A 445 -17.83 2.51 -4.11
N ARG A 446 -18.88 2.41 -3.28
CA ARG A 446 -19.71 1.18 -3.16
C ARG A 446 -20.33 0.78 -4.49
N ASP A 447 -20.88 1.76 -5.20
CA ASP A 447 -21.55 1.58 -6.49
C ASP A 447 -20.66 1.91 -7.69
N LEU A 448 -19.32 1.81 -7.53
CA LEU A 448 -18.35 2.23 -8.54
C LEU A 448 -18.53 1.48 -9.87
N ASP A 449 -18.84 0.19 -9.84
CA ASP A 449 -19.10 -0.62 -11.04
C ASP A 449 -20.34 -0.18 -11.84
N ARG A 450 -21.19 0.69 -11.27
CA ARG A 450 -22.39 1.26 -11.91
C ARG A 450 -22.16 2.69 -12.42
N GLN A 451 -21.01 3.29 -12.12
CA GLN A 451 -20.72 4.65 -12.54
C GLN A 451 -20.34 4.69 -14.02
N ASP A 452 -20.98 5.57 -14.78
CA ASP A 452 -20.64 5.81 -16.19
C ASP A 452 -19.24 6.45 -16.34
N ARG A 453 -18.83 7.21 -15.31
CA ARG A 453 -17.57 7.92 -15.23
C ARG A 453 -16.93 7.75 -13.84
N ALA A 454 -15.74 7.17 -13.78
CA ALA A 454 -15.01 7.01 -12.52
C ALA A 454 -14.48 8.34 -11.95
N ASP A 455 -14.18 9.31 -12.81
CA ASP A 455 -13.68 10.63 -12.42
C ASP A 455 -14.72 11.52 -11.72
N THR A 456 -15.99 11.08 -11.63
CA THR A 456 -16.98 11.68 -10.72
C THR A 456 -16.45 11.73 -9.28
N LEU A 457 -15.65 10.72 -8.87
CA LEU A 457 -15.01 10.69 -7.55
C LEU A 457 -14.01 11.84 -7.36
N ILE A 458 -13.32 12.29 -8.41
CA ILE A 458 -12.45 13.48 -8.36
C ILE A 458 -13.28 14.70 -7.95
N GLN A 459 -14.47 14.87 -8.58
CA GLN A 459 -15.34 16.02 -8.28
C GLN A 459 -15.84 16.02 -6.84
N LEU A 460 -16.07 14.82 -6.27
CA LEU A 460 -16.46 14.66 -4.88
C LEU A 460 -15.33 14.97 -3.89
N THR A 461 -14.07 15.00 -4.32
CA THR A 461 -12.96 15.45 -3.44
C THR A 461 -12.81 16.96 -3.37
N LEU A 462 -13.40 17.71 -4.31
CA LEU A 462 -13.18 19.16 -4.41
C LEU A 462 -13.80 19.88 -3.21
N ARG A 463 -13.08 20.88 -2.68
CA ARG A 463 -13.63 21.80 -1.70
C ARG A 463 -14.75 22.62 -2.34
N LYS A 464 -15.91 22.62 -1.71
CA LYS A 464 -16.96 23.57 -2.08
C LYS A 464 -16.54 24.94 -1.56
N ALA A 465 -16.56 25.95 -2.45
CA ALA A 465 -16.26 27.34 -2.11
C ALA A 465 -17.23 27.91 -1.08
#